data_d48208edd10b52125095dfeb8d965dd3
#
_entry.id   d48208edd10b52125095dfeb8d965dd3
#
_cell.length_a   1.000
_cell.length_b   1.000
_cell.length_c   1.000
_cell.angle_alpha   90.00
_cell.angle_beta   90.00
_cell.angle_gamma   90.00
#
_symmetry.space_group_name_H-M   'P 1'
#
loop_
_entity.id
_entity.type
_entity.pdbx_description
1 polymer ?
#
loop_
_entity_poly.entity_id
_entity_poly.type
_entity_poly.pdbx_seq_one_letter_code
_entity_poly.pdbx_strand_id
1 'polypeptide(L)'
;MNRFTLYVFEVLQKVAAVKKKAEKIELLKKHDSAALRTVLQGCYHPNIKLSLPEGDPPYEPCQEYNAPSNLHRKWKDLGRFTPSGIERLGQIKAERFFIQLLESVHPEDAKIVLQMKDKKPFKGLTSAVVQEAYPNLIPPA
;
A
#
# COMPACT_ATOMS: atom_id res chain seq x y z
N MET A 1 4.20 13.75 -18.09
CA MET A 1 3.65 12.50 -17.53
C MET A 1 4.68 11.39 -17.67
N ASN A 2 4.88 10.64 -16.61
CA ASN A 2 5.87 9.59 -16.60
C ASN A 2 5.26 8.26 -17.04
N ARG A 3 5.59 7.82 -18.27
CA ARG A 3 5.13 6.55 -18.82
C ARG A 3 5.71 5.33 -18.10
N PHE A 4 6.79 5.54 -17.36
CA PHE A 4 7.53 4.47 -16.71
C PHE A 4 7.29 4.42 -15.22
N THR A 5 6.15 4.97 -14.77
CA THR A 5 5.78 4.86 -13.37
C THR A 5 5.58 3.40 -13.00
N LEU A 6 6.37 2.94 -12.05
CA LEU A 6 6.31 1.56 -11.60
C LEU A 6 5.08 1.31 -10.73
N TYR A 7 4.58 0.09 -10.76
CA TYR A 7 3.61 -0.35 -9.76
C TYR A 7 4.24 -0.32 -8.37
N VAL A 8 3.42 -0.15 -7.35
CA VAL A 8 3.90 -0.10 -5.97
C VAL A 8 4.68 -1.37 -5.63
N PHE A 9 4.18 -2.56 -6.02
CA PHE A 9 4.87 -3.80 -5.72
C PHE A 9 6.25 -3.86 -6.40
N GLU A 10 6.41 -3.27 -7.59
CA GLU A 10 7.68 -3.24 -8.28
C GLU A 10 8.72 -2.40 -7.53
N VAL A 11 8.30 -1.25 -7.01
CA VAL A 11 9.18 -0.41 -6.20
C VAL A 11 9.63 -1.15 -4.96
N LEU A 12 8.71 -1.81 -4.27
CA LEU A 12 9.03 -2.57 -3.07
C LEU A 12 9.95 -3.75 -3.36
N GLN A 13 9.79 -4.41 -4.50
CA GLN A 13 10.70 -5.48 -4.91
C GLN A 13 12.11 -4.95 -5.17
N LYS A 14 12.24 -3.79 -5.80
CA LYS A 14 13.55 -3.18 -6.03
C LYS A 14 14.24 -2.82 -4.71
N VAL A 15 13.49 -2.27 -3.77
CA VAL A 15 14.01 -1.93 -2.44
C VAL A 15 14.48 -3.19 -1.71
N ALA A 16 13.71 -4.26 -1.79
CA ALA A 16 14.08 -5.53 -1.16
C ALA A 16 15.32 -6.17 -1.78
N ALA A 17 15.59 -5.91 -3.05
CA ALA A 17 16.70 -6.50 -3.77
C ALA A 17 18.05 -5.85 -3.44
N VAL A 18 18.08 -4.60 -2.96
CA VAL A 18 19.32 -3.93 -2.60
C VAL A 18 19.61 -4.12 -1.11
N LYS A 19 20.90 -4.12 -0.75
CA LYS A 19 21.31 -4.40 0.62
C LYS A 19 21.59 -3.15 1.43
N LYS A 20 22.07 -2.10 0.79
CA LYS A 20 22.49 -0.89 1.48
C LYS A 20 21.31 0.01 1.79
N LYS A 21 21.25 0.51 3.04
CA LYS A 21 20.20 1.40 3.48
C LYS A 21 20.10 2.67 2.60
N ALA A 22 21.25 3.25 2.25
CA ALA A 22 21.27 4.44 1.39
C ALA A 22 20.64 4.19 0.03
N GLU A 23 20.87 3.01 -0.55
CA GLU A 23 20.28 2.65 -1.83
C GLU A 23 18.76 2.47 -1.73
N LYS A 24 18.29 1.92 -0.62
CA LYS A 24 16.85 1.76 -0.38
C LYS A 24 16.17 3.12 -0.29
N ILE A 25 16.74 4.05 0.44
CA ILE A 25 16.22 5.40 0.60
C ILE A 25 16.19 6.10 -0.76
N GLU A 26 17.23 5.98 -1.53
CA GLU A 26 17.32 6.59 -2.86
C GLU A 26 16.23 6.06 -3.78
N LEU A 27 16.00 4.76 -3.79
CA LEU A 27 14.94 4.14 -4.60
C LEU A 27 13.56 4.63 -4.19
N LEU A 28 13.31 4.75 -2.89
CA LEU A 28 12.03 5.25 -2.40
C LEU A 28 11.79 6.70 -2.84
N LYS A 29 12.83 7.53 -2.80
CA LYS A 29 12.72 8.92 -3.24
C LYS A 29 12.56 9.03 -4.75
N LYS A 30 13.28 8.19 -5.49
CA LYS A 30 13.23 8.20 -6.95
C LYS A 30 11.85 7.82 -7.47
N HIS A 31 11.22 6.84 -6.83
CA HIS A 31 9.91 6.32 -7.25
C HIS A 31 8.78 6.82 -6.34
N ASP A 32 8.96 7.99 -5.76
CA ASP A 32 7.97 8.61 -4.89
C ASP A 32 6.63 8.77 -5.61
N SER A 33 5.56 8.40 -4.94
CA SER A 33 4.20 8.58 -5.44
C SER A 33 3.24 8.62 -4.25
N ALA A 34 2.06 9.20 -4.48
CA ALA A 34 1.03 9.23 -3.45
C ALA A 34 0.61 7.82 -3.04
N ALA A 35 0.52 6.90 -4.00
CA ALA A 35 0.17 5.51 -3.72
C ALA A 35 1.22 4.84 -2.83
N LEU A 36 2.50 5.00 -3.16
CA LEU A 36 3.57 4.40 -2.35
C LEU A 36 3.57 4.96 -0.93
N ARG A 37 3.45 6.27 -0.79
CA ARG A 37 3.40 6.91 0.53
C ARG A 37 2.21 6.41 1.35
N THR A 38 1.05 6.27 0.73
CA THR A 38 -0.15 5.79 1.41
C THR A 38 0.02 4.37 1.92
N VAL A 39 0.59 3.50 1.08
CA VAL A 39 0.86 2.11 1.47
C VAL A 39 1.84 2.03 2.63
N LEU A 40 2.94 2.77 2.55
CA LEU A 40 3.95 2.77 3.61
C LEU A 40 3.40 3.36 4.91
N GLN A 41 2.64 4.45 4.82
CA GLN A 41 2.01 5.04 5.99
C GLN A 41 1.03 4.08 6.64
N GLY A 42 0.19 3.43 5.83
CA GLY A 42 -0.79 2.47 6.35
C GLY A 42 -0.15 1.28 7.03
N CYS A 43 1.03 0.85 6.54
CA CYS A 43 1.74 -0.29 7.12
C CYS A 43 2.54 0.07 8.38
N TYR A 44 3.25 1.20 8.35
CA TYR A 44 4.23 1.54 9.39
C TYR A 44 3.78 2.59 10.40
N HIS A 45 2.73 3.36 10.10
CA HIS A 45 2.24 4.35 11.04
C HIS A 45 1.45 3.66 12.15
N PRO A 46 1.83 3.82 13.42
CA PRO A 46 1.18 3.07 14.50
C PRO A 46 -0.27 3.45 14.75
N ASN A 47 -0.67 4.67 14.38
CA ASN A 47 -2.02 5.16 14.61
C ASN A 47 -2.96 4.99 13.42
N ILE A 48 -2.45 4.50 12.31
CA ILE A 48 -3.27 4.26 11.12
C ILE A 48 -3.52 2.76 11.00
N LYS A 49 -4.78 2.38 11.07
CA LYS A 49 -5.19 0.99 10.94
C LYS A 49 -6.50 0.93 10.18
N LEU A 50 -6.58 0.01 9.24
CA LEU A 50 -7.82 -0.23 8.52
C LEU A 50 -8.73 -1.10 9.39
N SER A 51 -10.01 -0.73 9.49
CA SER A 51 -10.97 -1.45 10.32
C SER A 51 -11.62 -2.59 9.54
N LEU A 52 -10.79 -3.46 9.03
CA LEU A 52 -11.20 -4.63 8.24
C LEU A 52 -10.75 -5.89 8.96
N PRO A 53 -11.43 -7.02 8.75
CA PRO A 53 -11.03 -8.29 9.37
C PRO A 53 -9.59 -8.65 8.98
N GLU A 54 -8.88 -9.27 9.90
CA GLU A 54 -7.54 -9.77 9.64
C GLU A 54 -7.60 -10.93 8.64
N GLY A 55 -6.53 -11.08 7.86
CA GLY A 55 -6.43 -12.13 6.86
C GLY A 55 -6.98 -11.71 5.51
N ASP A 56 -6.91 -12.61 4.55
CA ASP A 56 -7.30 -12.32 3.17
C ASP A 56 -8.78 -12.59 2.98
N PRO A 57 -9.56 -11.61 2.49
CA PRO A 57 -10.96 -11.85 2.14
C PRO A 57 -11.04 -12.71 0.87
N PRO A 58 -12.18 -13.36 0.62
CA PRO A 58 -12.36 -14.09 -0.63
C PRO A 58 -12.50 -13.10 -1.78
N TYR A 59 -11.53 -13.09 -2.69
CA TYR A 59 -11.58 -12.25 -3.89
C TYR A 59 -10.90 -13.00 -5.04
N GLU A 60 -11.26 -12.62 -6.28
CA GLU A 60 -10.63 -13.19 -7.46
C GLU A 60 -9.64 -12.18 -8.03
N PRO A 61 -8.32 -12.45 -7.99
CA PRO A 61 -7.34 -11.55 -8.57
C PRO A 61 -7.58 -11.38 -10.06
N CYS A 62 -7.43 -10.15 -10.55
CA CYS A 62 -7.50 -9.91 -11.98
C CYS A 62 -6.25 -10.45 -12.68
N GLN A 63 -6.30 -10.54 -14.00
CA GLN A 63 -5.11 -10.92 -14.77
C GLN A 63 -4.17 -9.72 -14.83
N GLU A 64 -2.86 -10.01 -14.76
CA GLU A 64 -1.82 -8.97 -14.67
C GLU A 64 -1.96 -7.89 -15.75
N TYR A 65 -2.21 -8.31 -16.99
CA TYR A 65 -2.28 -7.37 -18.11
C TYR A 65 -3.69 -6.84 -18.36
N ASN A 66 -4.67 -7.23 -17.55
CA ASN A 66 -6.05 -6.80 -17.69
C ASN A 66 -6.58 -6.06 -16.47
N ALA A 67 -5.71 -5.58 -15.59
CA ALA A 67 -6.15 -4.85 -14.42
C ALA A 67 -6.87 -3.56 -14.84
N PRO A 68 -8.14 -3.38 -14.46
CA PRO A 68 -8.89 -2.19 -14.87
C PRO A 68 -8.39 -0.90 -14.22
N SER A 69 -7.64 -1.00 -13.15
CA SER A 69 -7.10 0.17 -12.47
C SER A 69 -5.73 -0.14 -11.85
N ASN A 70 -5.23 0.76 -11.03
CA ASN A 70 -3.97 0.56 -10.30
C ASN A 70 -3.98 1.40 -9.03
N LEU A 71 -2.99 1.19 -8.16
CA LEU A 71 -2.93 1.93 -6.90
C LEU A 71 -2.68 3.42 -7.09
N HIS A 72 -2.07 3.84 -8.19
CA HIS A 72 -1.88 5.26 -8.47
C HIS A 72 -3.21 5.99 -8.65
N ARG A 73 -4.26 5.26 -8.99
CA ARG A 73 -5.61 5.80 -9.10
C ARG A 73 -6.45 5.51 -7.87
N LYS A 74 -6.20 4.38 -7.20
CA LYS A 74 -7.06 3.87 -6.12
C LYS A 74 -6.57 4.19 -4.72
N TRP A 75 -5.40 4.78 -4.55
CA TRP A 75 -4.85 5.02 -3.21
C TRP A 75 -5.77 5.86 -2.31
N LYS A 76 -6.54 6.77 -2.88
CA LYS A 76 -7.46 7.60 -2.10
C LYS A 76 -8.58 6.77 -1.47
N ASP A 77 -8.97 5.69 -2.12
CA ASP A 77 -10.05 4.84 -1.62
C ASP A 77 -9.66 4.09 -0.34
N LEU A 78 -8.35 3.96 -0.08
CA LEU A 78 -7.89 3.31 1.14
C LEU A 78 -8.34 4.03 2.41
N GLY A 79 -8.55 5.34 2.34
CA GLY A 79 -9.07 6.10 3.48
C GLY A 79 -10.49 5.73 3.88
N ARG A 80 -11.24 5.09 3.00
CA ARG A 80 -12.61 4.64 3.31
C ARG A 80 -12.65 3.49 4.30
N PHE A 81 -11.54 2.82 4.51
CA PHE A 81 -11.46 1.64 5.36
C PHE A 81 -10.91 1.93 6.75
N THR A 82 -10.63 3.21 7.04
CA THR A 82 -10.30 3.64 8.39
C THR A 82 -11.56 3.63 9.26
N PRO A 83 -11.44 3.65 10.60
CA PRO A 83 -12.62 3.65 11.45
C PRO A 83 -13.65 4.72 11.10
N SER A 84 -13.20 5.95 10.81
CA SER A 84 -14.14 7.02 10.44
C SER A 84 -14.78 6.79 9.08
N GLY A 85 -14.04 6.23 8.14
CA GLY A 85 -14.58 5.90 6.82
C GLY A 85 -15.63 4.80 6.89
N ILE A 86 -15.38 3.78 7.72
CA ILE A 86 -16.33 2.68 7.91
C ILE A 86 -17.58 3.15 8.65
N GLU A 87 -17.43 4.08 9.58
CA GLU A 87 -18.57 4.66 10.27
C GLU A 87 -19.53 5.34 9.30
N ARG A 88 -18.99 6.02 8.28
CA ARG A 88 -19.81 6.67 7.24
C ARG A 88 -20.44 5.67 6.29
N LEU A 89 -19.67 4.67 5.90
CA LEU A 89 -20.03 3.76 4.82
C LEU A 89 -20.82 2.55 5.28
N GLY A 90 -20.54 2.07 6.47
CA GLY A 90 -21.06 0.82 7.00
C GLY A 90 -20.10 -0.33 6.74
N GLN A 91 -20.02 -1.27 7.68
CA GLN A 91 -19.05 -2.36 7.64
C GLN A 91 -19.21 -3.24 6.40
N ILE A 92 -20.44 -3.62 6.07
CA ILE A 92 -20.70 -4.52 4.93
C ILE A 92 -20.30 -3.87 3.62
N LYS A 93 -20.66 -2.61 3.42
CA LYS A 93 -20.28 -1.88 2.19
C LYS A 93 -18.77 -1.69 2.11
N ALA A 94 -18.13 -1.38 3.23
CA ALA A 94 -16.68 -1.18 3.27
C ALA A 94 -15.96 -2.46 2.87
N GLU A 95 -16.36 -3.60 3.41
CA GLU A 95 -15.74 -4.88 3.05
C GLU A 95 -15.94 -5.22 1.58
N ARG A 96 -17.13 -4.92 1.05
CA ARG A 96 -17.41 -5.14 -0.38
C ARG A 96 -16.56 -4.24 -1.26
N PHE A 97 -16.41 -2.98 -0.92
CA PHE A 97 -15.56 -2.05 -1.66
C PHE A 97 -14.09 -2.45 -1.59
N PHE A 98 -13.66 -2.97 -0.45
CA PHE A 98 -12.29 -3.45 -0.32
C PHE A 98 -12.02 -4.61 -1.28
N ILE A 99 -12.94 -5.56 -1.35
CA ILE A 99 -12.82 -6.69 -2.29
C ILE A 99 -12.78 -6.17 -3.74
N GLN A 100 -13.63 -5.22 -4.08
CA GLN A 100 -13.63 -4.62 -5.41
C GLN A 100 -12.29 -3.93 -5.73
N LEU A 101 -11.71 -3.26 -4.74
CA LEU A 101 -10.41 -2.65 -4.90
C LEU A 101 -9.35 -3.70 -5.22
N LEU A 102 -9.31 -4.79 -4.46
CA LEU A 102 -8.35 -5.88 -4.68
C LEU A 102 -8.50 -6.48 -6.07
N GLU A 103 -9.71 -6.58 -6.56
CA GLU A 103 -9.99 -7.18 -7.87
C GLU A 103 -9.73 -6.21 -9.03
N SER A 104 -9.53 -4.92 -8.75
CA SER A 104 -9.35 -3.90 -9.78
C SER A 104 -7.90 -3.52 -10.05
N VAL A 105 -6.97 -3.97 -9.21
CA VAL A 105 -5.55 -3.62 -9.35
C VAL A 105 -4.74 -4.87 -9.69
N HIS A 106 -3.47 -4.66 -10.09
CA HIS A 106 -2.56 -5.77 -10.37
C HIS A 106 -2.54 -6.74 -9.18
N PRO A 107 -2.58 -8.07 -9.44
CA PRO A 107 -2.65 -9.04 -8.34
C PRO A 107 -1.52 -8.90 -7.30
N GLU A 108 -0.33 -8.50 -7.72
CA GLU A 108 0.76 -8.27 -6.76
C GLU A 108 0.54 -7.00 -5.93
N ASP A 109 -0.06 -5.96 -6.51
CA ASP A 109 -0.46 -4.78 -5.75
C ASP A 109 -1.57 -5.10 -4.75
N ALA A 110 -2.49 -5.99 -5.12
CA ALA A 110 -3.53 -6.45 -4.20
C ALA A 110 -2.91 -7.12 -2.96
N LYS A 111 -1.87 -7.92 -3.16
CA LYS A 111 -1.14 -8.53 -2.03
C LYS A 111 -0.46 -7.49 -1.15
N ILE A 112 0.06 -6.42 -1.75
CA ILE A 112 0.67 -5.31 -1.00
C ILE A 112 -0.39 -4.63 -0.13
N VAL A 113 -1.58 -4.39 -0.67
CA VAL A 113 -2.67 -3.78 0.10
C VAL A 113 -3.08 -4.67 1.27
N LEU A 114 -3.16 -5.98 1.05
CA LEU A 114 -3.48 -6.93 2.12
C LEU A 114 -2.42 -6.93 3.22
N GLN A 115 -1.15 -6.88 2.83
CA GLN A 115 -0.05 -6.83 3.79
C GLN A 115 -0.09 -5.54 4.60
N MET A 116 -0.37 -4.41 3.94
CA MET A 116 -0.54 -3.13 4.62
C MET A 116 -1.71 -3.18 5.61
N LYS A 117 -2.83 -3.76 5.21
CA LYS A 117 -4.02 -3.88 6.05
C LYS A 117 -3.70 -4.60 7.36
N ASP A 118 -2.94 -5.68 7.28
CA ASP A 118 -2.56 -6.47 8.45
C ASP A 118 -1.30 -5.93 9.13
N LYS A 119 -0.76 -4.81 8.65
CA LYS A 119 0.42 -4.12 9.18
C LYS A 119 1.65 -5.03 9.27
N LYS A 120 1.82 -5.89 8.27
CA LYS A 120 2.99 -6.76 8.17
C LYS A 120 4.10 -6.04 7.41
N PRO A 121 5.30 -5.89 7.99
CA PRO A 121 6.37 -5.15 7.34
C PRO A 121 6.75 -5.75 5.99
N PHE A 122 7.11 -4.88 5.05
CA PHE A 122 7.55 -5.33 3.73
C PHE A 122 9.00 -5.81 3.81
N LYS A 123 9.31 -6.83 3.02
CA LYS A 123 10.64 -7.44 3.01
C LYS A 123 11.71 -6.39 2.71
N GLY A 124 12.75 -6.38 3.53
CA GLY A 124 13.88 -5.48 3.32
C GLY A 124 13.61 -4.02 3.63
N LEU A 125 12.48 -3.70 4.24
CA LEU A 125 12.08 -2.33 4.52
C LEU A 125 11.68 -2.19 5.98
N THR A 126 12.37 -1.31 6.72
CA THR A 126 12.07 -1.04 8.12
C THR A 126 11.47 0.34 8.28
N SER A 127 10.84 0.60 9.43
CA SER A 127 10.29 1.92 9.72
C SER A 127 11.37 3.00 9.71
N ALA A 128 12.58 2.67 10.14
CA ALA A 128 13.69 3.63 10.12
C ALA A 128 14.03 4.07 8.70
N VAL A 129 14.04 3.14 7.74
CA VAL A 129 14.29 3.47 6.33
C VAL A 129 13.17 4.36 5.79
N VAL A 130 11.92 4.03 6.11
CA VAL A 130 10.77 4.82 5.68
C VAL A 130 10.84 6.24 6.24
N GLN A 131 11.20 6.38 7.52
CA GLN A 131 11.35 7.68 8.16
C GLN A 131 12.42 8.55 7.49
N GLU A 132 13.53 7.95 7.14
CA GLU A 132 14.61 8.69 6.48
C GLU A 132 14.22 9.10 5.05
N ALA A 133 13.52 8.23 4.34
CA ALA A 133 13.06 8.55 2.99
C ALA A 133 11.95 9.61 3.00
N TYR A 134 11.04 9.51 3.96
CA TYR A 134 9.87 10.39 4.07
C TYR A 134 9.71 10.85 5.52
N PRO A 135 10.47 11.88 5.95
CA PRO A 135 10.55 12.23 7.39
C PRO A 135 9.23 12.54 8.08
N ASN A 136 8.24 13.01 7.34
CA ASN A 136 6.95 13.40 7.93
C ASN A 136 5.83 12.38 7.69
N LEU A 137 6.16 11.24 7.11
CA LEU A 137 5.14 10.25 6.75
C LEU A 137 4.66 9.45 7.96
N ILE A 138 5.60 9.05 8.82
CA ILE A 138 5.30 8.31 10.04
C ILE A 138 6.01 8.98 11.22
N PRO A 139 5.47 8.83 12.46
CA PRO A 139 6.10 9.45 13.61
C PRO A 139 7.44 8.77 13.95
N PRO A 140 8.35 9.49 14.62
CA PRO A 140 9.59 8.87 15.07
C PRO A 140 9.31 7.75 16.05
N ALA A 141 10.17 6.74 15.99
CA ALA A 141 10.05 5.58 16.86
C ALA A 141 10.30 5.92 18.32
#